data_1d1e8fe53cd43064d5a7c6b2046ca0fc
#
_entry.id   1d1e8fe53cd43064d5a7c6b2046ca0fc
#
_cell.length_a   1.000
_cell.length_b   1.000
_cell.length_c   1.000
_cell.angle_alpha   90.00
_cell.angle_beta   90.00
_cell.angle_gamma   90.00
#
_symmetry.space_group_name_H-M   'P 1'
#
loop_
_entity.id
_entity.type
_entity.pdbx_description
1 polymer ?
#
loop_
_entity_poly.entity_id
_entity_poly.type
_entity_poly.pdbx_seq_one_letter_code
_entity_poly.pdbx_strand_id
1 'polypeptide(L)'
;MTVTSLKHRIGYTFFLMAAFVSRILPRDAALALGAHLGGLGQLILRKRAAIAAENLRQAFPEKSPEEIKDTLRAVFRHLGISGMEILRVDLLKGKSDLNRYFSISGLEHLQEAFAMKRGVIILGGHIGFWEGGAFFLPALGFPVDCVAKRIRNPFIDRFFEKMRTTNGTHVLDSKKGARRILRALSQNRGIGILLDQHITRREAVPDTFFGRPVWTTPVITQIAMKQGVPIVPINVYRTKDYRYQVIIDPVILLERSDDPEAVIRNTSLLTANIENAVRRDITQWFWVHRRWRTPK
;
A
#
# COMPACT_ATOMS: atom_id res chain seq x y z
N MET A 1 3.99 28.38 22.38
CA MET A 1 3.87 27.39 21.26
C MET A 1 5.19 27.36 20.52
N THR A 2 5.78 26.17 20.31
CA THR A 2 7.03 26.05 19.55
C THR A 2 6.77 26.31 18.06
N VAL A 3 7.76 26.84 17.33
CA VAL A 3 7.68 27.06 15.85
C VAL A 3 7.26 25.79 15.09
N THR A 4 7.71 24.63 15.56
CA THR A 4 7.32 23.32 15.00
C THR A 4 5.82 23.04 15.15
N SER A 5 5.22 23.41 16.30
CA SER A 5 3.79 23.24 16.54
C SER A 5 2.95 24.13 15.61
N LEU A 6 3.38 25.37 15.35
CA LEU A 6 2.68 26.29 14.44
C LEU A 6 2.71 25.77 12.97
N LYS A 7 3.88 25.33 12.49
CA LYS A 7 4.01 24.71 11.15
C LYS A 7 3.11 23.50 11.00
N HIS A 8 3.03 22.63 12.01
CA HIS A 8 2.16 21.46 11.98
C HIS A 8 0.67 21.85 11.93
N ARG A 9 0.26 22.89 12.65
CA ARG A 9 -1.13 23.38 12.62
C ARG A 9 -1.50 23.98 11.27
N ILE A 10 -0.64 24.84 10.70
CA ILE A 10 -0.84 25.40 9.35
C ILE A 10 -0.98 24.26 8.31
N GLY A 11 -0.04 23.33 8.29
CA GLY A 11 -0.10 22.18 7.38
C GLY A 11 -1.36 21.32 7.59
N TYR A 12 -1.82 21.17 8.83
CA TYR A 12 -3.05 20.47 9.14
C TYR A 12 -4.30 21.23 8.67
N THR A 13 -4.32 22.56 8.75
CA THR A 13 -5.43 23.38 8.23
C THR A 13 -5.59 23.18 6.71
N PHE A 14 -4.50 23.27 5.94
CA PHE A 14 -4.55 22.99 4.50
C PHE A 14 -5.01 21.56 4.20
N PHE A 15 -4.53 20.59 4.99
CA PHE A 15 -4.95 19.20 4.89
C PHE A 15 -6.46 19.06 5.15
N LEU A 16 -7.01 19.72 6.18
CA LEU A 16 -8.44 19.69 6.49
C LEU A 16 -9.28 20.35 5.39
N MET A 17 -8.80 21.45 4.79
CA MET A 17 -9.47 22.06 3.64
C MET A 17 -9.56 21.09 2.47
N ALA A 18 -8.46 20.40 2.13
CA ALA A 18 -8.46 19.38 1.09
C ALA A 18 -9.39 18.20 1.43
N ALA A 19 -9.37 17.74 2.69
CA ALA A 19 -10.28 16.71 3.17
C ALA A 19 -11.74 17.16 3.10
N PHE A 20 -12.06 18.37 3.51
CA PHE A 20 -13.39 18.93 3.43
C PHE A 20 -13.89 18.97 1.98
N VAL A 21 -13.13 19.57 1.05
CA VAL A 21 -13.48 19.62 -0.37
C VAL A 21 -13.69 18.20 -0.92
N SER A 22 -12.77 17.27 -0.62
CA SER A 22 -12.92 15.89 -1.03
C SER A 22 -14.23 15.26 -0.55
N ARG A 23 -14.68 15.59 0.66
CA ARG A 23 -15.82 14.93 1.34
C ARG A 23 -17.19 15.53 1.00
N ILE A 24 -17.27 16.83 0.67
CA ILE A 24 -18.52 17.49 0.28
C ILE A 24 -18.92 17.21 -1.17
N LEU A 25 -17.96 16.92 -2.04
CA LEU A 25 -18.24 16.60 -3.43
C LEU A 25 -18.84 15.18 -3.55
N PRO A 26 -19.70 14.94 -4.55
CA PRO A 26 -20.03 13.57 -4.96
C PRO A 26 -18.75 12.79 -5.24
N ARG A 27 -18.76 11.48 -4.92
CA ARG A 27 -17.54 10.65 -4.97
C ARG A 27 -16.80 10.78 -6.30
N ASP A 28 -17.49 10.58 -7.41
CA ASP A 28 -16.85 10.54 -8.74
C ASP A 28 -16.33 11.92 -9.14
N ALA A 29 -17.01 13.00 -8.75
CA ALA A 29 -16.52 14.37 -8.93
C ALA A 29 -15.25 14.65 -8.12
N ALA A 30 -15.18 14.17 -6.87
CA ALA A 30 -13.97 14.29 -6.05
C ALA A 30 -12.79 13.52 -6.67
N LEU A 31 -13.01 12.31 -7.19
CA LEU A 31 -11.98 11.52 -7.85
C LEU A 31 -11.53 12.14 -9.17
N ALA A 32 -12.46 12.67 -9.98
CA ALA A 32 -12.15 13.41 -11.19
C ALA A 32 -11.32 14.67 -10.90
N LEU A 33 -11.70 15.44 -9.87
CA LEU A 33 -10.89 16.56 -9.38
C LEU A 33 -9.49 16.10 -8.97
N GLY A 34 -9.39 14.99 -8.25
CA GLY A 34 -8.13 14.37 -7.88
C GLY A 34 -7.25 14.07 -9.10
N ALA A 35 -7.83 13.49 -10.16
CA ALA A 35 -7.11 13.23 -11.41
C ALA A 35 -6.54 14.50 -12.05
N HIS A 36 -7.31 15.59 -12.08
CA HIS A 36 -6.86 16.88 -12.63
C HIS A 36 -5.75 17.49 -11.77
N LEU A 37 -5.95 17.52 -10.44
CA LEU A 37 -4.93 18.03 -9.50
C LEU A 37 -3.64 17.20 -9.56
N GLY A 38 -3.74 15.88 -9.73
CA GLY A 38 -2.59 15.00 -9.94
C GLY A 38 -1.83 15.37 -11.21
N GLY A 39 -2.53 15.57 -12.33
CA GLY A 39 -1.91 16.02 -13.59
C GLY A 39 -1.18 17.37 -13.44
N LEU A 40 -1.78 18.34 -12.76
CA LEU A 40 -1.12 19.62 -12.42
C LEU A 40 0.06 19.40 -11.47
N GLY A 41 -0.09 18.48 -10.51
CA GLY A 41 0.96 18.10 -9.56
C GLY A 41 2.23 17.60 -10.24
N GLN A 42 2.13 16.95 -11.40
CA GLN A 42 3.29 16.56 -12.20
C GLN A 42 4.16 17.77 -12.59
N LEU A 43 3.53 18.89 -12.96
CA LEU A 43 4.24 20.10 -13.38
C LEU A 43 4.86 20.84 -12.18
N ILE A 44 4.21 20.82 -11.04
CA ILE A 44 4.63 21.51 -9.82
C ILE A 44 5.71 20.70 -9.09
N LEU A 45 5.52 19.40 -8.95
CA LEU A 45 6.38 18.50 -8.19
C LEU A 45 7.52 17.93 -9.05
N ARG A 46 8.24 18.79 -9.78
CA ARG A 46 9.27 18.42 -10.77
C ARG A 46 10.29 17.39 -10.27
N LYS A 47 10.73 17.51 -9.00
CA LYS A 47 11.67 16.54 -8.40
C LYS A 47 11.05 15.13 -8.27
N ARG A 48 9.76 15.05 -7.95
CA ARG A 48 9.04 13.75 -7.87
C ARG A 48 8.76 13.19 -9.25
N ALA A 49 8.42 14.04 -10.20
CA ALA A 49 8.23 13.65 -11.59
C ALA A 49 9.53 13.08 -12.20
N ALA A 50 10.67 13.72 -11.95
CA ALA A 50 11.97 13.22 -12.39
C ALA A 50 12.32 11.85 -11.78
N ILE A 51 12.05 11.65 -10.48
CA ILE A 51 12.26 10.34 -9.83
C ILE A 51 11.36 9.27 -10.47
N ALA A 52 10.08 9.56 -10.67
CA ALA A 52 9.15 8.61 -11.26
C ALA A 52 9.52 8.28 -12.72
N ALA A 53 9.89 9.29 -13.53
CA ALA A 53 10.33 9.08 -14.90
C ALA A 53 11.58 8.21 -14.97
N GLU A 54 12.55 8.45 -14.09
CA GLU A 54 13.77 7.65 -14.03
C GLU A 54 13.49 6.21 -13.59
N ASN A 55 12.65 6.03 -12.56
CA ASN A 55 12.23 4.71 -12.12
C ASN A 55 11.53 3.92 -13.25
N LEU A 56 10.64 4.58 -14.01
CA LEU A 56 9.93 3.97 -15.15
C LEU A 56 10.90 3.56 -16.26
N ARG A 57 11.82 4.45 -16.67
CA ARG A 57 12.82 4.12 -17.72
C ARG A 57 13.68 2.92 -17.33
N GLN A 58 14.05 2.86 -16.06
CA GLN A 58 14.91 1.79 -15.56
C GLN A 58 14.17 0.47 -15.34
N ALA A 59 12.87 0.51 -15.02
CA ALA A 59 12.04 -0.67 -14.89
C ALA A 59 11.55 -1.23 -16.24
N PHE A 60 11.43 -0.37 -17.26
CA PHE A 60 10.93 -0.69 -18.59
C PHE A 60 11.83 -0.07 -19.66
N PRO A 61 13.07 -0.57 -19.82
CA PRO A 61 14.03 -0.02 -20.78
C PRO A 61 13.59 -0.18 -22.24
N GLU A 62 12.63 -1.07 -22.51
CA GLU A 62 12.04 -1.30 -23.82
C GLU A 62 11.04 -0.21 -24.25
N LYS A 63 10.57 0.63 -23.31
CA LYS A 63 9.58 1.67 -23.62
C LYS A 63 10.20 2.92 -24.22
N SER A 64 9.55 3.46 -25.24
CA SER A 64 9.93 4.72 -25.84
C SER A 64 9.80 5.90 -24.87
N PRO A 65 10.51 7.03 -25.13
CA PRO A 65 10.37 8.24 -24.33
C PRO A 65 8.92 8.76 -24.24
N GLU A 66 8.15 8.61 -25.31
CA GLU A 66 6.73 8.99 -25.40
C GLU A 66 5.87 8.12 -24.50
N GLU A 67 6.05 6.81 -24.54
CA GLU A 67 5.33 5.87 -23.65
C GLU A 67 5.64 6.13 -22.17
N ILE A 68 6.90 6.42 -21.84
CA ILE A 68 7.31 6.82 -20.48
C ILE A 68 6.61 8.11 -20.05
N LYS A 69 6.54 9.11 -20.94
CA LYS A 69 5.87 10.39 -20.67
C LYS A 69 4.37 10.20 -20.43
N ASP A 70 3.71 9.36 -21.22
CA ASP A 70 2.28 9.09 -21.08
C ASP A 70 1.99 8.27 -19.83
N THR A 71 2.81 7.25 -19.53
CA THR A 71 2.75 6.49 -18.30
C THR A 71 2.94 7.40 -17.09
N LEU A 72 3.93 8.29 -17.11
CA LEU A 72 4.17 9.25 -16.03
C LEU A 72 2.97 10.18 -15.80
N ARG A 73 2.33 10.65 -16.87
CA ARG A 73 1.09 11.45 -16.76
C ARG A 73 -0.04 10.67 -16.09
N ALA A 74 -0.22 9.40 -16.49
CA ALA A 74 -1.21 8.51 -15.90
C ALA A 74 -0.92 8.24 -14.41
N VAL A 75 0.35 7.99 -14.04
CA VAL A 75 0.81 7.83 -12.64
C VAL A 75 0.45 9.04 -11.80
N PHE A 76 0.70 10.25 -12.26
CA PHE A 76 0.37 11.45 -11.48
C PHE A 76 -1.13 11.67 -11.34
N ARG A 77 -1.92 11.41 -12.39
CA ARG A 77 -3.39 11.41 -12.30
C ARG A 77 -3.87 10.38 -11.29
N HIS A 78 -3.32 9.16 -11.33
CA HIS A 78 -3.59 8.11 -10.36
C HIS A 78 -3.28 8.55 -8.91
N LEU A 79 -2.12 9.16 -8.66
CA LEU A 79 -1.75 9.65 -7.33
C LEU A 79 -2.70 10.72 -6.80
N GLY A 80 -3.17 11.61 -7.67
CA GLY A 80 -4.17 12.60 -7.31
C GLY A 80 -5.51 11.98 -6.92
N ILE A 81 -5.97 10.96 -7.67
CA ILE A 81 -7.16 10.19 -7.33
C ILE A 81 -6.97 9.48 -5.98
N SER A 82 -5.83 8.80 -5.79
CA SER A 82 -5.51 8.09 -4.54
C SER A 82 -5.51 9.03 -3.34
N GLY A 83 -5.03 10.27 -3.51
CA GLY A 83 -5.13 11.30 -2.47
C GLY A 83 -6.58 11.58 -2.07
N MET A 84 -7.51 11.71 -3.02
CA MET A 84 -8.94 11.91 -2.73
C MET A 84 -9.58 10.69 -2.10
N GLU A 85 -9.26 9.48 -2.56
CA GLU A 85 -9.78 8.22 -2.00
C GLU A 85 -9.38 8.02 -0.54
N ILE A 86 -8.10 8.26 -0.23
CA ILE A 86 -7.58 8.14 1.13
C ILE A 86 -8.34 9.07 2.09
N LEU A 87 -8.66 10.29 1.65
CA LEU A 87 -9.42 11.25 2.46
C LEU A 87 -10.90 10.85 2.65
N ARG A 88 -11.37 9.79 2.03
CA ARG A 88 -12.77 9.35 1.97
C ARG A 88 -12.99 7.89 2.39
N VAL A 89 -11.96 7.13 2.72
CA VAL A 89 -12.11 5.70 2.97
C VAL A 89 -13.06 5.38 4.10
N ASP A 90 -13.15 6.23 5.11
CA ASP A 90 -14.07 6.12 6.26
C ASP A 90 -15.54 6.50 5.90
N LEU A 91 -15.78 7.02 4.70
CA LEU A 91 -17.13 7.24 4.18
C LEU A 91 -17.72 5.98 3.55
N LEU A 92 -16.89 5.00 3.21
CA LEU A 92 -17.35 3.69 2.72
C LEU A 92 -17.91 2.90 3.89
N LYS A 93 -19.13 2.33 3.73
CA LYS A 93 -19.84 1.66 4.82
C LYS A 93 -20.51 0.38 4.36
N GLY A 94 -20.26 -0.69 5.12
CA GLY A 94 -21.01 -1.93 5.04
C GLY A 94 -21.01 -2.62 3.68
N LYS A 95 -21.89 -3.62 3.56
CA LYS A 95 -22.00 -4.46 2.36
C LYS A 95 -22.55 -3.71 1.13
N SER A 96 -23.33 -2.64 1.33
CA SER A 96 -23.90 -1.85 0.22
C SER A 96 -22.80 -1.20 -0.61
N ASP A 97 -21.85 -0.49 0.04
CA ASP A 97 -20.73 0.14 -0.67
C ASP A 97 -19.72 -0.89 -1.17
N LEU A 98 -19.54 -1.99 -0.45
CA LEU A 98 -18.72 -3.10 -0.91
C LEU A 98 -19.25 -3.63 -2.27
N ASN A 99 -20.51 -3.98 -2.34
CA ASN A 99 -21.14 -4.52 -3.57
C ASN A 99 -21.19 -3.49 -4.71
N ARG A 100 -21.33 -2.20 -4.34
CA ARG A 100 -21.43 -1.12 -5.33
C ARG A 100 -20.10 -0.79 -5.99
N TYR A 101 -19.00 -0.82 -5.22
CA TYR A 101 -17.73 -0.29 -5.68
C TYR A 101 -16.64 -1.34 -5.89
N PHE A 102 -16.77 -2.54 -5.30
CA PHE A 102 -15.72 -3.54 -5.34
C PHE A 102 -16.18 -4.80 -6.04
N SER A 103 -15.39 -5.27 -7.01
CA SER A 103 -15.45 -6.63 -7.54
C SER A 103 -14.27 -7.41 -6.96
N ILE A 104 -14.52 -8.61 -6.44
CA ILE A 104 -13.52 -9.39 -5.72
C ILE A 104 -13.38 -10.74 -6.42
N SER A 105 -12.13 -11.10 -6.71
CA SER A 105 -11.77 -12.43 -7.25
C SER A 105 -10.75 -13.10 -6.32
N GLY A 106 -10.82 -14.43 -6.19
CA GLY A 106 -9.94 -15.23 -5.34
C GLY A 106 -10.26 -15.15 -3.85
N LEU A 107 -11.51 -14.85 -3.48
CA LEU A 107 -11.93 -14.77 -2.07
C LEU A 107 -11.71 -16.09 -1.32
N GLU A 108 -11.80 -17.21 -2.02
CA GLU A 108 -11.53 -18.57 -1.54
C GLU A 108 -10.12 -18.70 -0.96
N HIS A 109 -9.11 -18.06 -1.55
CA HIS A 109 -7.73 -18.09 -1.04
C HIS A 109 -7.61 -17.43 0.34
N LEU A 110 -8.33 -16.32 0.55
CA LEU A 110 -8.35 -15.66 1.85
C LEU A 110 -9.09 -16.48 2.89
N GLN A 111 -10.22 -17.11 2.50
CA GLN A 111 -10.97 -18.01 3.37
C GLN A 111 -10.13 -19.22 3.78
N GLU A 112 -9.44 -19.85 2.84
CA GLU A 112 -8.49 -20.95 3.08
C GLU A 112 -7.41 -20.54 4.10
N ALA A 113 -6.76 -19.40 3.88
CA ALA A 113 -5.72 -18.91 4.78
C ALA A 113 -6.23 -18.69 6.22
N PHE A 114 -7.40 -18.07 6.39
CA PHE A 114 -7.98 -17.87 7.73
C PHE A 114 -8.46 -19.18 8.39
N ALA A 115 -8.86 -20.17 7.58
CA ALA A 115 -9.24 -21.49 8.07
C ALA A 115 -8.07 -22.26 8.73
N MET A 116 -6.82 -21.93 8.38
CA MET A 116 -5.62 -22.52 9.00
C MET A 116 -5.42 -22.11 10.47
N LYS A 117 -6.16 -21.10 10.97
CA LYS A 117 -6.12 -20.61 12.37
C LYS A 117 -4.73 -20.19 12.88
N ARG A 118 -3.90 -19.66 12.00
CA ARG A 118 -2.52 -19.20 12.32
C ARG A 118 -2.36 -17.68 12.13
N GLY A 119 -3.49 -16.94 11.92
CA GLY A 119 -3.46 -15.59 11.39
C GLY A 119 -3.06 -15.58 9.91
N VAL A 120 -3.10 -14.41 9.28
CA VAL A 120 -2.80 -14.27 7.85
C VAL A 120 -1.94 -13.03 7.63
N ILE A 121 -0.84 -13.14 6.89
CA ILE A 121 -0.12 -11.98 6.38
C ILE A 121 -0.76 -11.59 5.05
N ILE A 122 -1.30 -10.40 4.97
CA ILE A 122 -1.87 -9.83 3.75
C ILE A 122 -0.78 -8.98 3.10
N LEU A 123 -0.22 -9.52 2.01
CA LEU A 123 0.87 -8.91 1.28
C LEU A 123 0.33 -7.99 0.19
N GLY A 124 0.80 -6.75 0.15
CA GLY A 124 0.49 -5.81 -0.91
C GLY A 124 1.64 -4.86 -1.22
N GLY A 125 1.39 -4.01 -2.21
CA GLY A 125 2.21 -2.86 -2.55
C GLY A 125 1.38 -1.57 -2.52
N HIS A 126 2.04 -0.42 -2.68
CA HIS A 126 1.34 0.85 -2.86
C HIS A 126 0.76 0.93 -4.29
N ILE A 127 -0.19 0.02 -4.59
CA ILE A 127 -0.83 -0.18 -5.89
C ILE A 127 -2.32 0.19 -5.78
N GLY A 128 -2.81 0.97 -6.73
CA GLY A 128 -4.23 1.30 -6.84
C GLY A 128 -4.79 1.96 -5.57
N PHE A 129 -5.87 1.41 -5.04
CA PHE A 129 -6.50 1.87 -3.80
C PHE A 129 -6.10 1.00 -2.61
N TRP A 130 -4.81 0.95 -2.29
CA TRP A 130 -4.27 0.11 -1.20
C TRP A 130 -4.87 0.40 0.19
N GLU A 131 -5.28 1.63 0.50
CA GLU A 131 -5.94 1.97 1.78
C GLU A 131 -7.36 1.37 1.88
N GLY A 132 -7.94 0.96 0.76
CA GLY A 132 -9.24 0.30 0.71
C GLY A 132 -9.29 -1.00 1.51
N GLY A 133 -8.15 -1.65 1.74
CA GLY A 133 -8.04 -2.84 2.60
C GLY A 133 -8.59 -2.63 4.00
N ALA A 134 -8.43 -1.44 4.56
CA ALA A 134 -8.98 -1.08 5.88
C ALA A 134 -10.52 -1.02 5.89
N PHE A 135 -11.18 -1.02 4.74
CA PHE A 135 -12.62 -1.05 4.59
C PHE A 135 -13.13 -2.42 4.13
N PHE A 136 -12.68 -2.91 2.96
CA PHE A 136 -13.33 -4.06 2.34
C PHE A 136 -13.07 -5.37 3.09
N LEU A 137 -11.91 -5.55 3.72
CA LEU A 137 -11.61 -6.77 4.48
C LEU A 137 -12.51 -6.92 5.71
N PRO A 138 -12.66 -5.91 6.59
CA PRO A 138 -13.66 -5.96 7.66
C PRO A 138 -15.10 -6.09 7.15
N ALA A 139 -15.46 -5.43 6.04
CA ALA A 139 -16.79 -5.54 5.44
C ALA A 139 -17.12 -6.96 4.93
N LEU A 140 -16.09 -7.73 4.57
CA LEU A 140 -16.17 -9.16 4.24
C LEU A 140 -16.20 -10.07 5.48
N GLY A 141 -15.97 -9.52 6.69
CA GLY A 141 -15.95 -10.25 7.94
C GLY A 141 -14.56 -10.75 8.37
N PHE A 142 -13.49 -10.32 7.72
CA PHE A 142 -12.12 -10.68 8.10
C PHE A 142 -11.54 -9.67 9.09
N PRO A 143 -11.14 -10.08 10.29
CA PRO A 143 -10.51 -9.19 11.26
C PRO A 143 -9.07 -8.89 10.80
N VAL A 144 -8.77 -7.63 10.50
CA VAL A 144 -7.46 -7.21 10.01
C VAL A 144 -6.88 -6.05 10.78
N ASP A 145 -5.56 -5.99 10.84
CA ASP A 145 -4.77 -4.87 11.35
C ASP A 145 -3.79 -4.44 10.27
N CYS A 146 -3.38 -3.17 10.26
CA CYS A 146 -2.40 -2.68 9.31
C CYS A 146 -1.13 -2.19 10.01
N VAL A 147 0.02 -2.47 9.40
CA VAL A 147 1.30 -1.93 9.87
C VAL A 147 1.55 -0.59 9.17
N ALA A 148 1.67 0.47 9.94
CA ALA A 148 1.95 1.79 9.40
C ALA A 148 3.03 2.54 10.19
N LYS A 149 3.78 3.38 9.46
CA LYS A 149 4.72 4.31 10.06
C LYS A 149 3.99 5.58 10.48
N ARG A 150 4.31 6.10 11.65
CA ARG A 150 3.76 7.37 12.13
C ARG A 150 4.12 8.53 11.21
N ILE A 151 3.14 9.39 10.95
CA ILE A 151 3.30 10.61 10.16
C ILE A 151 3.91 11.69 11.04
N ARG A 152 4.84 12.49 10.50
CA ARG A 152 5.55 13.54 11.26
C ARG A 152 4.61 14.59 11.88
N ASN A 153 3.54 14.96 11.19
CA ASN A 153 2.52 15.86 11.70
C ASN A 153 1.53 15.06 12.57
N PRO A 154 1.48 15.25 13.88
CA PRO A 154 0.68 14.44 14.80
C PRO A 154 -0.83 14.62 14.60
N PHE A 155 -1.26 15.74 14.03
CA PHE A 155 -2.69 15.98 13.73
C PHE A 155 -3.13 15.18 12.50
N ILE A 156 -2.28 15.15 11.46
CA ILE A 156 -2.50 14.32 10.26
C ILE A 156 -2.42 12.84 10.62
N ASP A 157 -1.44 12.45 11.46
CA ASP A 157 -1.28 11.06 11.93
C ASP A 157 -2.56 10.56 12.62
N ARG A 158 -3.12 11.37 13.51
CA ARG A 158 -4.37 11.09 14.23
C ARG A 158 -5.58 10.97 13.29
N PHE A 159 -5.62 11.80 12.23
CA PHE A 159 -6.66 11.72 11.20
C PHE A 159 -6.61 10.37 10.49
N PHE A 160 -5.43 9.95 10.03
CA PHE A 160 -5.24 8.66 9.34
C PHE A 160 -5.50 7.46 10.27
N GLU A 161 -5.08 7.53 11.52
CA GLU A 161 -5.37 6.51 12.51
C GLU A 161 -6.89 6.34 12.67
N LYS A 162 -7.62 7.45 12.91
CA LYS A 162 -9.08 7.42 13.02
C LYS A 162 -9.75 6.84 11.78
N MET A 163 -9.30 7.25 10.60
CA MET A 163 -9.84 6.79 9.33
C MET A 163 -9.67 5.27 9.16
N ARG A 164 -8.46 4.74 9.42
CA ARG A 164 -8.19 3.31 9.31
C ARG A 164 -8.94 2.47 10.34
N THR A 165 -9.16 3.01 11.54
CA THR A 165 -9.83 2.27 12.63
C THR A 165 -11.35 2.31 12.58
N THR A 166 -11.96 3.08 11.69
CA THR A 166 -13.42 3.26 11.60
C THR A 166 -14.17 1.94 11.36
N ASN A 167 -13.57 0.99 10.66
CA ASN A 167 -14.17 -0.30 10.34
C ASN A 167 -13.60 -1.47 11.18
N GLY A 168 -13.00 -1.19 12.34
CA GLY A 168 -12.50 -2.23 13.26
C GLY A 168 -11.07 -2.70 12.98
N THR A 169 -10.35 -2.06 12.07
CA THR A 169 -8.91 -2.27 11.85
C THR A 169 -8.10 -1.58 12.94
N HIS A 170 -7.04 -2.22 13.47
CA HIS A 170 -6.08 -1.54 14.34
C HIS A 170 -4.82 -1.16 13.56
N VAL A 171 -4.19 -0.05 13.99
CA VAL A 171 -2.92 0.40 13.42
C VAL A 171 -1.76 -0.03 14.31
N LEU A 172 -0.88 -0.86 13.77
CA LEU A 172 0.33 -1.31 14.43
C LEU A 172 1.51 -0.42 14.03
N ASP A 173 2.19 0.18 15.02
CA ASP A 173 3.38 1.01 14.77
C ASP A 173 4.53 0.14 14.25
N SER A 174 5.07 0.44 13.09
CA SER A 174 6.15 -0.29 12.45
C SER A 174 7.43 -0.41 13.31
N LYS A 175 7.72 0.56 14.18
CA LYS A 175 8.92 0.56 15.04
C LYS A 175 8.84 -0.40 16.23
N LYS A 176 7.63 -0.72 16.69
CA LYS A 176 7.40 -1.64 17.83
C LYS A 176 6.60 -2.86 17.39
N GLY A 177 6.60 -3.15 16.08
CA GLY A 177 5.60 -3.97 15.42
C GLY A 177 5.73 -5.47 15.65
N ALA A 178 6.92 -6.07 15.67
CA ALA A 178 7.08 -7.52 15.61
C ALA A 178 6.27 -8.26 16.71
N ARG A 179 6.39 -7.83 17.99
CA ARG A 179 5.63 -8.45 19.09
C ARG A 179 4.11 -8.27 18.95
N ARG A 180 3.66 -7.11 18.46
CA ARG A 180 2.24 -6.84 18.25
C ARG A 180 1.70 -7.61 17.06
N ILE A 181 2.50 -7.74 15.99
CA ILE A 181 2.18 -8.58 14.82
C ILE A 181 1.97 -10.04 15.28
N LEU A 182 2.92 -10.62 16.01
CA LEU A 182 2.82 -11.98 16.53
C LEU A 182 1.57 -12.19 17.41
N ARG A 183 1.26 -11.21 18.27
CA ARG A 183 0.05 -11.26 19.11
C ARG A 183 -1.22 -11.23 18.26
N ALA A 184 -1.31 -10.38 17.25
CA ALA A 184 -2.49 -10.31 16.39
C ALA A 184 -2.66 -11.60 15.56
N LEU A 185 -1.55 -12.15 15.02
CA LEU A 185 -1.56 -13.42 14.30
C LEU A 185 -2.04 -14.58 15.20
N SER A 186 -1.58 -14.65 16.47
CA SER A 186 -2.05 -15.68 17.42
C SER A 186 -3.54 -15.58 17.75
N GLN A 187 -4.17 -14.44 17.50
CA GLN A 187 -5.61 -14.20 17.59
C GLN A 187 -6.36 -14.46 16.27
N ASN A 188 -5.71 -15.09 15.32
CA ASN A 188 -6.22 -15.34 13.96
C ASN A 188 -6.67 -14.07 13.24
N ARG A 189 -5.91 -12.95 13.39
CA ARG A 189 -6.15 -11.70 12.65
C ARG A 189 -5.28 -11.64 11.40
N GLY A 190 -5.75 -10.92 10.40
CA GLY A 190 -4.95 -10.57 9.23
C GLY A 190 -4.03 -9.38 9.53
N ILE A 191 -2.82 -9.38 8.97
CA ILE A 191 -1.87 -8.27 9.10
C ILE A 191 -1.54 -7.73 7.71
N GLY A 192 -2.08 -6.56 7.37
CA GLY A 192 -1.80 -5.88 6.11
C GLY A 192 -0.43 -5.21 6.10
N ILE A 193 0.39 -5.56 5.12
CA ILE A 193 1.75 -5.06 4.96
C ILE A 193 2.03 -4.71 3.51
N LEU A 194 2.63 -3.53 3.30
CA LEU A 194 3.11 -3.06 2.01
C LEU A 194 4.63 -3.18 1.99
N LEU A 195 5.17 -4.08 1.14
CA LEU A 195 6.59 -4.47 1.17
C LEU A 195 7.45 -3.79 0.08
N ASP A 196 6.90 -2.83 -0.64
CA ASP A 196 7.47 -2.22 -1.86
C ASP A 196 8.30 -0.96 -1.63
N GLN A 197 8.53 -0.53 -0.39
CA GLN A 197 9.31 0.66 -0.10
C GLN A 197 10.75 0.35 0.33
N HIS A 198 11.64 1.34 0.09
CA HIS A 198 13.04 1.25 0.51
C HIS A 198 13.19 1.22 2.02
N ILE A 199 14.06 0.34 2.50
CA ILE A 199 14.53 0.29 3.89
C ILE A 199 16.05 0.43 3.94
N THR A 200 16.58 0.84 5.09
CA THR A 200 18.04 0.97 5.28
C THR A 200 18.71 -0.42 5.29
N ARG A 201 19.92 -0.51 4.71
CA ARG A 201 20.71 -1.75 4.62
C ARG A 201 20.85 -2.51 5.95
N ARG A 202 20.93 -1.77 7.07
CA ARG A 202 21.11 -2.36 8.41
C ARG A 202 19.96 -3.27 8.85
N GLU A 203 18.76 -3.05 8.30
CA GLU A 203 17.53 -3.76 8.68
C GLU A 203 16.93 -4.55 7.50
N ALA A 204 17.75 -4.87 6.50
CA ALA A 204 17.30 -5.41 5.24
C ALA A 204 18.20 -6.54 4.73
N VAL A 205 17.66 -7.33 3.83
CA VAL A 205 18.39 -8.29 3.01
C VAL A 205 18.54 -7.77 1.58
N PRO A 206 19.59 -8.20 0.85
CA PRO A 206 19.71 -7.92 -0.57
C PRO A 206 18.57 -8.58 -1.33
N ASP A 207 18.05 -7.86 -2.32
CA ASP A 207 16.90 -8.28 -3.10
C ASP A 207 16.96 -7.66 -4.50
N THR A 208 16.04 -8.05 -5.38
CA THR A 208 15.92 -7.55 -6.74
C THR A 208 14.48 -7.11 -7.01
N PHE A 209 14.29 -5.96 -7.66
CA PHE A 209 13.00 -5.45 -8.07
C PHE A 209 13.11 -4.81 -9.45
N PHE A 210 12.38 -5.29 -10.43
CA PHE A 210 12.53 -4.96 -11.86
C PHE A 210 13.98 -5.14 -12.34
N GLY A 211 14.58 -6.30 -12.03
CA GLY A 211 15.95 -6.64 -12.42
C GLY A 211 17.04 -5.79 -11.76
N ARG A 212 16.73 -4.94 -10.79
CA ARG A 212 17.66 -4.00 -10.16
C ARG A 212 17.83 -4.25 -8.67
N PRO A 213 19.05 -4.12 -8.13
CA PRO A 213 19.33 -4.34 -6.72
C PRO A 213 18.52 -3.38 -5.82
N VAL A 214 17.92 -3.93 -4.78
CA VAL A 214 17.20 -3.20 -3.74
C VAL A 214 17.49 -3.78 -2.37
N TRP A 215 17.03 -3.10 -1.33
CA TRP A 215 17.04 -3.59 0.04
C TRP A 215 15.59 -3.77 0.50
N THR A 216 15.27 -4.98 0.98
CA THR A 216 13.92 -5.34 1.43
C THR A 216 13.97 -5.87 2.87
N THR A 217 12.99 -5.50 3.69
CA THR A 217 12.90 -5.99 5.08
C THR A 217 12.52 -7.46 5.11
N PRO A 218 13.24 -8.31 5.83
CA PRO A 218 12.93 -9.75 5.95
C PRO A 218 11.92 -10.05 7.06
N VAL A 219 11.48 -9.06 7.84
CA VAL A 219 10.70 -9.26 9.08
C VAL A 219 9.48 -10.15 8.85
N ILE A 220 8.74 -9.91 7.79
CA ILE A 220 7.53 -10.69 7.48
C ILE A 220 7.86 -12.08 7.00
N THR A 221 8.89 -12.21 6.16
CA THR A 221 9.41 -13.51 5.72
C THR A 221 9.82 -14.36 6.92
N GLN A 222 10.59 -13.79 7.84
CA GLN A 222 11.03 -14.48 9.07
C GLN A 222 9.85 -14.91 9.96
N ILE A 223 8.83 -14.05 10.12
CA ILE A 223 7.62 -14.39 10.89
C ILE A 223 6.88 -15.54 10.20
N ALA A 224 6.66 -15.46 8.88
CA ALA A 224 5.95 -16.48 8.14
C ALA A 224 6.69 -17.84 8.19
N MET A 225 8.00 -17.85 7.99
CA MET A 225 8.82 -19.06 8.06
C MET A 225 8.81 -19.69 9.46
N LYS A 226 9.01 -18.89 10.52
CA LYS A 226 9.08 -19.41 11.90
C LYS A 226 7.75 -19.90 12.44
N GLN A 227 6.66 -19.20 12.12
CA GLN A 227 5.32 -19.48 12.67
C GLN A 227 4.45 -20.32 11.72
N GLY A 228 4.88 -20.51 10.47
CA GLY A 228 4.08 -21.18 9.43
C GLY A 228 2.80 -20.39 9.10
N VAL A 229 2.88 -19.06 9.16
CA VAL A 229 1.75 -18.17 8.87
C VAL A 229 1.55 -18.10 7.36
N PRO A 230 0.32 -18.32 6.85
CA PRO A 230 0.02 -18.15 5.43
C PRO A 230 0.13 -16.68 5.01
N ILE A 231 0.64 -16.46 3.79
CA ILE A 231 0.72 -15.16 3.16
C ILE A 231 -0.27 -15.13 2.00
N VAL A 232 -1.13 -14.12 1.95
CA VAL A 232 -2.10 -13.93 0.86
C VAL A 232 -1.81 -12.60 0.19
N PRO A 233 -1.37 -12.61 -1.08
CA PRO A 233 -1.20 -11.37 -1.83
C PRO A 233 -2.57 -10.79 -2.21
N ILE A 234 -2.77 -9.49 -1.90
CA ILE A 234 -4.00 -8.77 -2.21
C ILE A 234 -3.66 -7.42 -2.84
N ASN A 235 -4.19 -7.17 -4.02
CA ASN A 235 -4.00 -5.93 -4.73
C ASN A 235 -5.35 -5.34 -5.16
N VAL A 236 -5.48 -4.01 -5.12
CA VAL A 236 -6.73 -3.29 -5.39
C VAL A 236 -6.52 -2.31 -6.54
N TYR A 237 -6.94 -2.69 -7.74
CA TYR A 237 -6.82 -1.85 -8.92
C TYR A 237 -8.06 -0.99 -9.09
N ARG A 238 -7.87 0.26 -9.47
CA ARG A 238 -8.97 1.15 -9.85
C ARG A 238 -9.30 0.96 -11.32
N THR A 239 -10.58 0.79 -11.62
CA THR A 239 -11.10 0.73 -12.98
C THR A 239 -11.35 2.16 -13.54
N LYS A 240 -11.61 2.27 -14.84
CA LYS A 240 -11.84 3.57 -15.51
C LYS A 240 -13.09 4.30 -15.01
N ASP A 241 -14.08 3.57 -14.51
CA ASP A 241 -15.33 4.07 -13.92
C ASP A 241 -15.24 4.30 -12.41
N TYR A 242 -14.01 4.42 -11.88
CA TYR A 242 -13.72 4.64 -10.45
C TYR A 242 -14.24 3.54 -9.52
N ARG A 243 -14.43 2.32 -10.01
CA ARG A 243 -14.66 1.14 -9.18
C ARG A 243 -13.33 0.46 -8.85
N TYR A 244 -13.39 -0.63 -8.08
CA TYR A 244 -12.20 -1.33 -7.61
C TYR A 244 -12.30 -2.80 -7.95
N GLN A 245 -11.26 -3.31 -8.58
CA GLN A 245 -11.03 -4.74 -8.77
C GLN A 245 -10.05 -5.20 -7.71
N VAL A 246 -10.51 -6.01 -6.77
CA VAL A 246 -9.68 -6.68 -5.77
C VAL A 246 -9.26 -8.03 -6.32
N ILE A 247 -7.97 -8.25 -6.43
CA ILE A 247 -7.39 -9.52 -6.83
C ILE A 247 -6.71 -10.12 -5.61
N ILE A 248 -7.18 -11.29 -5.20
CA ILE A 248 -6.62 -12.08 -4.12
C ILE A 248 -5.92 -13.28 -4.77
N ASP A 249 -4.62 -13.27 -4.76
CA ASP A 249 -3.80 -14.32 -5.36
C ASP A 249 -3.71 -15.56 -4.42
N PRO A 250 -3.32 -16.74 -4.91
CA PRO A 250 -3.19 -17.97 -4.11
C PRO A 250 -2.32 -17.83 -2.88
N VAL A 251 -2.62 -18.63 -1.86
CA VAL A 251 -1.90 -18.67 -0.60
C VAL A 251 -0.42 -19.07 -0.83
N ILE A 252 0.49 -18.31 -0.24
CA ILE A 252 1.91 -18.63 -0.20
C ILE A 252 2.24 -19.17 1.19
N LEU A 253 2.71 -20.42 1.25
CA LEU A 253 3.27 -21.03 2.46
C LEU A 253 4.79 -21.12 2.27
N LEU A 254 5.50 -20.41 3.14
CA LEU A 254 6.97 -20.46 3.14
C LEU A 254 7.45 -21.68 3.93
N GLU A 255 8.43 -22.39 3.38
CA GLU A 255 9.07 -23.50 4.06
C GLU A 255 9.77 -23.01 5.33
N ARG A 256 9.65 -23.78 6.43
CA ARG A 256 10.35 -23.50 7.68
C ARG A 256 11.83 -23.76 7.51
N SER A 257 12.65 -22.78 7.79
CA SER A 257 14.10 -22.88 7.73
C SER A 257 14.75 -21.83 8.62
N ASP A 258 15.85 -22.17 9.25
CA ASP A 258 16.72 -21.22 9.97
C ASP A 258 17.91 -20.76 9.09
N ASP A 259 17.99 -21.25 7.85
CA ASP A 259 19.01 -20.85 6.88
C ASP A 259 18.83 -19.38 6.46
N PRO A 260 19.82 -18.50 6.69
CA PRO A 260 19.77 -17.10 6.26
C PRO A 260 19.53 -16.94 4.75
N GLU A 261 20.07 -17.84 3.92
CA GLU A 261 19.86 -17.81 2.47
C GLU A 261 18.40 -18.12 2.10
N ALA A 262 17.72 -18.98 2.86
CA ALA A 262 16.29 -19.23 2.68
C ALA A 262 15.46 -17.97 2.97
N VAL A 263 15.86 -17.15 3.95
CA VAL A 263 15.21 -15.86 4.24
C VAL A 263 15.37 -14.91 3.05
N ILE A 264 16.54 -14.84 2.43
CA ILE A 264 16.78 -14.00 1.24
C ILE A 264 15.92 -14.49 0.08
N ARG A 265 15.98 -15.78 -0.26
CA ARG A 265 15.20 -16.38 -1.36
C ARG A 265 13.68 -16.14 -1.18
N ASN A 266 13.18 -16.37 0.03
CA ASN A 266 11.76 -16.18 0.33
C ASN A 266 11.35 -14.71 0.34
N THR A 267 12.23 -13.79 0.74
CA THR A 267 11.95 -12.35 0.63
C THR A 267 11.87 -11.92 -0.83
N SER A 268 12.76 -12.42 -1.68
CA SER A 268 12.74 -12.16 -3.12
C SER A 268 11.49 -12.75 -3.79
N LEU A 269 11.00 -13.91 -3.36
CA LEU A 269 9.73 -14.47 -3.82
C LEU A 269 8.56 -13.50 -3.53
N LEU A 270 8.49 -12.94 -2.33
CA LEU A 270 7.44 -11.98 -1.96
C LEU A 270 7.55 -10.67 -2.74
N THR A 271 8.77 -10.19 -2.95
CA THR A 271 9.03 -8.98 -3.75
C THR A 271 8.68 -9.20 -5.23
N ALA A 272 9.01 -10.36 -5.80
CA ALA A 272 8.63 -10.72 -7.16
C ALA A 272 7.10 -10.79 -7.34
N ASN A 273 6.37 -11.26 -6.33
CA ASN A 273 4.90 -11.23 -6.36
C ASN A 273 4.36 -9.79 -6.47
N ILE A 274 4.94 -8.85 -5.73
CA ILE A 274 4.57 -7.44 -5.83
C ILE A 274 4.96 -6.85 -7.19
N GLU A 275 6.13 -7.21 -7.74
CA GLU A 275 6.54 -6.79 -9.09
C GLU A 275 5.52 -7.25 -10.13
N ASN A 276 5.08 -8.51 -10.08
CA ASN A 276 4.05 -9.04 -10.95
C ASN A 276 2.73 -8.26 -10.82
N ALA A 277 2.35 -7.88 -9.60
CA ALA A 277 1.18 -7.05 -9.37
C ALA A 277 1.33 -5.64 -9.98
N VAL A 278 2.51 -5.02 -9.88
CA VAL A 278 2.79 -3.73 -10.55
C VAL A 278 2.70 -3.85 -12.08
N ARG A 279 3.17 -4.97 -12.66
CA ARG A 279 3.14 -5.22 -14.11
C ARG A 279 1.72 -5.37 -14.67
N ARG A 280 0.73 -5.77 -13.86
CA ARG A 280 -0.70 -5.81 -14.27
C ARG A 280 -1.24 -4.43 -14.64
N ASP A 281 -0.83 -3.36 -13.92
CA ASP A 281 -1.11 -1.97 -14.26
C ASP A 281 -0.01 -1.05 -13.74
N ILE A 282 0.96 -0.76 -14.61
CA ILE A 282 2.12 0.06 -14.27
C ILE A 282 1.76 1.52 -13.94
N THR A 283 0.57 1.97 -14.29
CA THR A 283 0.12 3.35 -14.02
C THR A 283 -0.32 3.53 -12.57
N GLN A 284 -0.59 2.45 -11.84
CA GLN A 284 -1.19 2.48 -10.52
C GLN A 284 -0.20 2.22 -9.38
N TRP A 285 1.10 2.15 -9.63
CA TRP A 285 2.08 2.02 -8.56
C TRP A 285 2.69 3.38 -8.15
N PHE A 286 3.21 3.45 -6.91
CA PHE A 286 3.75 4.67 -6.30
C PHE A 286 5.17 5.00 -6.79
N TRP A 287 5.35 5.21 -8.11
CA TRP A 287 6.64 5.46 -8.78
C TRP A 287 7.43 6.65 -8.24
N VAL A 288 6.83 7.57 -7.51
CA VAL A 288 7.48 8.76 -6.93
C VAL A 288 8.35 8.43 -5.71
N HIS A 289 8.39 7.17 -5.27
CA HIS A 289 9.25 6.68 -4.19
C HIS A 289 10.65 6.33 -4.72
N ARG A 290 11.70 6.57 -3.87
CA ARG A 290 13.08 6.20 -4.20
C ARG A 290 13.35 4.75 -3.81
N ARG A 291 12.71 3.78 -4.44
CA ARG A 291 12.87 2.34 -4.15
C ARG A 291 14.31 1.89 -4.35
N TRP A 292 14.95 2.34 -5.43
CA TRP A 292 16.32 2.00 -5.83
C TRP A 292 17.36 2.99 -5.32
N ARG A 293 17.12 3.56 -4.16
CA ARG A 293 18.11 4.45 -3.56
C ARG A 293 19.35 3.65 -3.18
N THR A 294 20.48 3.96 -3.80
CA THR A 294 21.79 3.45 -3.39
C THR A 294 22.07 3.93 -1.94
N PRO A 295 22.46 3.05 -1.03
CA PRO A 295 22.93 3.48 0.28
C PRO A 295 24.18 4.34 0.10
N LYS A 296 24.23 5.52 0.71
CA LYS A 296 25.49 6.24 0.92
C LYS A 296 26.31 5.51 1.95
#